data_43dca1f9391737cf3cabae12e5dbc9f8
#
_entry.id   43dca1f9391737cf3cabae12e5dbc9f8
#
_cell.length_a   1.000
_cell.length_b   1.000
_cell.length_c   1.000
_cell.angle_alpha   90.00
_cell.angle_beta   90.00
_cell.angle_gamma   90.00
#
_symmetry.space_group_name_H-M   'P 1'
#
loop_
_entity.id
_entity.type
_entity.pdbx_description
1 polymer ?
#
loop_
_entity_poly.entity_id
_entity_poly.type
_entity_poly.pdbx_seq_one_letter_code
_entity_poly.pdbx_strand_id
1 'polypeptide(L)'
;MVKELSPAGIMTECAENVKLPEDLKNIPLDWIKYPKQAIFSISNPHPDIFLVVRIDKILQGNICQTSEPYLRATKDPRLGLKVHKQVRACCQRLGNYRMPFAWAARPLFRLYSNELDTSSDFPAIYRQEGNKIKDEDLFKLLSEYRKPEKLSKLTVIPGWLKIKIESITEIPENTLSTSLVALKPFPLPPTSSPTLEIAEFEGTSEKEVHPYTTYINHLYVYPQNLSFDAQKIFTRARNIACIVELRDDDGENAAPLRCIYGKPGAPLLCLRATCAVLHHNAVPSWYEEIKIRLPTKLHVKHHLLFSFYHISCDMNKKKENGVENCVGYAWSPVLHKGSCPSRLHTTDIRLNVDMDANVQVLPVATHLPAGYLSIQPLGLGKGNAGPEITWIDCQRPIFTVGFQLIST
;
A
#
# COMPACT_ATOMS: atom_id res chain seq x y z
N MET A 1 -12.84 26.98 10.51
CA MET A 1 -13.82 25.93 10.88
C MET A 1 -13.93 25.01 9.66
N VAL A 2 -13.05 23.99 9.57
CA VAL A 2 -13.12 22.99 8.51
C VAL A 2 -14.06 21.92 9.04
N LYS A 3 -15.29 21.90 8.53
CA LYS A 3 -16.20 20.78 8.74
C LYS A 3 -15.57 19.57 8.04
N GLU A 4 -15.36 18.50 8.80
CA GLU A 4 -15.07 17.19 8.27
C GLU A 4 -16.11 16.86 7.18
N LEU A 5 -15.66 16.77 5.94
CA LEU A 5 -16.46 16.21 4.87
C LEU A 5 -16.48 14.70 5.08
N SER A 6 -17.48 14.23 5.80
CA SER A 6 -17.87 12.83 5.75
C SER A 6 -18.10 12.44 4.29
N PRO A 7 -17.52 11.37 3.78
CA PRO A 7 -17.81 10.85 2.45
C PRO A 7 -19.17 10.12 2.45
N ALA A 8 -20.24 10.85 2.71
CA ALA A 8 -21.59 10.36 2.46
C ALA A 8 -21.79 10.29 0.95
N GLY A 9 -21.67 9.13 0.37
CA GLY A 9 -22.08 8.90 -1.00
C GLY A 9 -21.17 8.04 -1.87
N ILE A 10 -20.17 7.35 -1.34
CA ILE A 10 -19.38 6.40 -2.12
C ILE A 10 -19.52 5.00 -1.51
N MET A 11 -20.34 4.22 -2.24
CA MET A 11 -20.37 2.78 -2.27
C MET A 11 -20.65 2.05 -0.95
N THR A 12 -21.91 1.80 -0.73
CA THR A 12 -22.38 0.51 -0.26
C THR A 12 -21.91 -0.60 -1.22
N GLU A 13 -20.62 -0.89 -1.28
CA GLU A 13 -20.19 -2.24 -1.61
C GLU A 13 -20.31 -3.05 -0.34
N CYS A 14 -21.43 -3.73 -0.27
CA CYS A 14 -21.75 -4.89 0.56
C CYS A 14 -20.99 -4.99 1.87
N ALA A 15 -21.65 -4.55 2.92
CA ALA A 15 -21.41 -5.00 4.28
C ALA A 15 -21.74 -6.51 4.37
N GLU A 16 -21.09 -7.34 3.56
CA GLU A 16 -21.20 -8.78 3.62
C GLU A 16 -20.10 -9.34 4.49
N ASN A 17 -20.49 -9.67 5.73
CA ASN A 17 -20.02 -10.78 6.56
C ASN A 17 -18.51 -11.07 6.59
N VAL A 18 -17.67 -10.07 6.80
CA VAL A 18 -16.41 -10.33 7.46
C VAL A 18 -16.78 -10.62 8.91
N LYS A 19 -16.72 -11.88 9.34
CA LYS A 19 -16.80 -12.22 10.76
C LYS A 19 -15.63 -11.51 11.43
N LEU A 20 -15.92 -10.38 12.04
CA LEU A 20 -14.97 -9.71 12.92
C LEU A 20 -14.60 -10.70 14.04
N PRO A 21 -13.35 -10.71 14.48
CA PRO A 21 -13.00 -11.38 15.73
C PRO A 21 -14.00 -11.00 16.81
N GLU A 22 -14.32 -11.92 17.71
CA GLU A 22 -15.35 -11.71 18.76
C GLU A 22 -15.07 -10.44 19.57
N ASP A 23 -13.79 -10.19 19.86
CA ASP A 23 -13.31 -9.02 20.59
C ASP A 23 -13.62 -7.68 19.90
N LEU A 24 -13.76 -7.68 18.57
CA LEU A 24 -14.02 -6.46 17.78
C LEU A 24 -15.52 -6.23 17.50
N LYS A 25 -16.40 -7.17 17.84
CA LYS A 25 -17.84 -7.07 17.56
C LYS A 25 -18.51 -5.86 18.22
N ASN A 26 -18.00 -5.45 19.38
CA ASN A 26 -18.56 -4.37 20.17
C ASN A 26 -17.87 -3.02 19.93
N ILE A 27 -16.85 -2.95 19.04
CA ILE A 27 -16.13 -1.74 18.73
C ILE A 27 -16.79 -1.05 17.54
N PRO A 28 -17.05 0.26 17.60
CA PRO A 28 -17.53 1.00 16.45
C PRO A 28 -16.57 0.85 15.25
N LEU A 29 -17.09 0.38 14.11
CA LEU A 29 -16.26 0.12 12.90
C LEU A 29 -15.43 1.33 12.46
N ASP A 30 -15.94 2.54 12.67
CA ASP A 30 -15.23 3.77 12.31
C ASP A 30 -13.97 3.98 13.16
N TRP A 31 -13.90 3.43 14.37
CA TRP A 31 -12.71 3.51 15.20
C TRP A 31 -11.56 2.66 14.63
N ILE A 32 -11.89 1.54 14.00
CA ILE A 32 -10.91 0.66 13.35
C ILE A 32 -10.55 1.17 11.96
N LYS A 33 -11.54 1.68 11.21
CA LYS A 33 -11.31 2.25 9.87
C LYS A 33 -10.46 3.52 9.89
N TYR A 34 -10.59 4.32 10.94
CA TYR A 34 -9.88 5.58 11.10
C TYR A 34 -9.05 5.57 12.38
N PRO A 35 -7.99 4.76 12.44
CA PRO A 35 -7.16 4.66 13.63
C PRO A 35 -6.51 6.01 13.93
N LYS A 36 -6.51 6.39 15.21
CA LYS A 36 -5.98 7.66 15.70
C LYS A 36 -4.74 7.48 16.59
N GLN A 37 -4.49 6.27 17.03
CA GLN A 37 -3.43 5.95 17.97
C GLN A 37 -2.63 4.76 17.45
N ALA A 38 -1.31 4.83 17.60
CA ALA A 38 -0.41 3.74 17.26
C ALA A 38 0.67 3.62 18.35
N ILE A 39 1.08 2.40 18.63
CA ILE A 39 2.19 2.09 19.55
C ILE A 39 3.33 1.46 18.74
N PHE A 40 4.54 1.94 19.01
CA PHE A 40 5.77 1.45 18.38
C PHE A 40 6.70 0.95 19.48
N SER A 41 7.31 -0.20 19.25
CA SER A 41 8.43 -0.67 20.08
C SER A 41 9.74 -0.28 19.41
N ILE A 42 10.55 0.53 20.08
CA ILE A 42 11.85 1.00 19.58
C ILE A 42 12.93 0.52 20.55
N SER A 43 13.66 -0.51 20.15
CA SER A 43 14.71 -1.12 20.98
C SER A 43 15.97 -0.27 21.04
N ASN A 44 16.30 0.45 19.96
CA ASN A 44 17.51 1.25 19.83
C ASN A 44 17.17 2.73 19.53
N PRO A 45 16.94 3.58 20.54
CA PRO A 45 16.72 5.00 20.31
C PRO A 45 17.92 5.66 19.61
N HIS A 46 17.66 6.30 18.47
CA HIS A 46 18.70 6.96 17.69
C HIS A 46 18.19 8.28 17.09
N PRO A 47 19.03 9.34 17.02
CA PRO A 47 18.61 10.62 16.46
C PRO A 47 18.15 10.55 14.99
N ASP A 48 18.61 9.57 14.22
CA ASP A 48 18.23 9.41 12.83
C ASP A 48 16.94 8.60 12.61
N ILE A 49 16.22 8.31 13.69
CA ILE A 49 14.85 7.78 13.60
C ILE A 49 13.90 8.96 13.40
N PHE A 50 13.16 8.94 12.30
CA PHE A 50 12.21 9.97 11.92
C PHE A 50 10.79 9.43 11.96
N LEU A 51 9.86 10.26 12.43
CA LEU A 51 8.44 10.07 12.18
C LEU A 51 8.09 10.78 10.88
N VAL A 52 7.60 10.01 9.89
CA VAL A 52 7.22 10.51 8.58
C VAL A 52 5.73 10.34 8.37
N VAL A 53 5.06 11.40 7.99
CA VAL A 53 3.64 11.38 7.60
C VAL A 53 3.55 11.58 6.09
N ARG A 54 2.91 10.63 5.40
CA ARG A 54 2.56 10.76 3.98
C ARG A 54 1.10 11.14 3.85
N ILE A 55 0.83 12.08 2.97
CA ILE A 55 -0.51 12.60 2.71
C ILE A 55 -0.85 12.31 1.26
N ASP A 56 -1.81 11.44 1.06
CA ASP A 56 -2.36 11.12 -0.25
C ASP A 56 -3.68 11.84 -0.44
N LYS A 57 -4.00 12.18 -1.67
CA LYS A 57 -5.29 12.71 -2.07
C LYS A 57 -5.90 11.90 -3.20
N ILE A 58 -7.17 12.11 -3.49
CA ILE A 58 -7.82 11.54 -4.66
C ILE A 58 -7.10 12.03 -5.92
N LEU A 59 -6.89 11.13 -6.87
CA LEU A 59 -6.23 11.41 -8.14
C LEU A 59 -6.94 12.55 -8.88
N GLN A 60 -6.19 13.59 -9.24
CA GLN A 60 -6.69 14.76 -9.95
C GLN A 60 -5.83 15.15 -11.16
N GLY A 61 -4.68 14.53 -11.33
CA GLY A 61 -3.72 14.85 -12.37
C GLY A 61 -2.43 15.47 -11.83
N ASN A 62 -1.94 16.55 -12.44
CA ASN A 62 -0.65 17.14 -12.12
C ASN A 62 -0.59 17.70 -10.70
N ILE A 63 0.43 17.31 -9.94
CA ILE A 63 0.59 17.68 -8.53
C ILE A 63 0.75 19.19 -8.33
N CYS A 64 1.48 19.87 -9.20
CA CYS A 64 1.69 21.31 -9.11
C CYS A 64 0.37 22.08 -9.28
N GLN A 65 -0.44 21.71 -10.27
CA GLN A 65 -1.74 22.34 -10.51
C GLN A 65 -2.75 22.02 -9.39
N THR A 66 -2.75 20.77 -8.92
CA THR A 66 -3.70 20.34 -7.88
C THR A 66 -3.33 20.82 -6.48
N SER A 67 -2.10 21.28 -6.26
CA SER A 67 -1.66 21.89 -5.00
C SER A 67 -1.87 23.40 -4.95
N GLU A 68 -1.97 24.08 -6.08
CA GLU A 68 -2.17 25.54 -6.16
C GLU A 68 -3.25 26.10 -5.22
N PRO A 69 -4.44 25.50 -5.11
CA PRO A 69 -5.48 25.99 -4.21
C PRO A 69 -5.09 26.02 -2.73
N TYR A 70 -4.12 25.21 -2.34
CA TYR A 70 -3.62 25.12 -0.97
C TYR A 70 -2.44 26.07 -0.71
N LEU A 71 -1.76 26.52 -1.77
CA LEU A 71 -0.61 27.42 -1.68
C LEU A 71 -1.01 28.88 -1.70
N ARG A 72 -2.14 29.21 -2.33
CA ARG A 72 -2.62 30.59 -2.46
C ARG A 72 -3.67 30.89 -1.39
N ALA A 73 -3.37 31.83 -0.53
CA ALA A 73 -4.36 32.41 0.36
C ALA A 73 -5.30 33.32 -0.45
N THR A 74 -6.32 32.74 -1.09
CA THR A 74 -7.30 33.52 -1.82
C THR A 74 -8.49 33.85 -0.91
N LYS A 75 -8.83 35.13 -0.84
CA LYS A 75 -10.04 35.61 -0.15
C LYS A 75 -11.27 35.58 -1.07
N ASP A 76 -11.12 35.12 -2.32
CA ASP A 76 -12.24 35.10 -3.28
C ASP A 76 -13.10 33.83 -3.10
N PRO A 77 -14.36 34.00 -2.62
CA PRO A 77 -15.28 32.88 -2.44
C PRO A 77 -15.62 32.13 -3.74
N ARG A 78 -15.57 32.82 -4.89
CA ARG A 78 -15.91 32.27 -6.20
C ARG A 78 -14.86 31.21 -6.62
N LEU A 79 -13.58 31.49 -6.31
CA LEU A 79 -12.51 30.54 -6.58
C LEU A 79 -12.65 29.28 -5.70
N GLY A 80 -13.01 29.46 -4.42
CA GLY A 80 -13.28 28.36 -3.50
C GLY A 80 -14.40 27.45 -4.01
N LEU A 81 -15.50 28.01 -4.50
CA LEU A 81 -16.62 27.26 -5.08
C LEU A 81 -16.21 26.50 -6.34
N LYS A 82 -15.39 27.13 -7.22
CA LYS A 82 -14.89 26.48 -8.45
C LYS A 82 -14.01 25.27 -8.11
N VAL A 83 -13.08 25.44 -7.16
CA VAL A 83 -12.20 24.35 -6.69
C VAL A 83 -13.03 23.23 -6.07
N HIS A 84 -13.99 23.56 -5.20
CA HIS A 84 -14.87 22.57 -4.59
C HIS A 84 -15.66 21.76 -5.64
N LYS A 85 -16.22 22.42 -6.65
CA LYS A 85 -16.94 21.76 -7.75
C LYS A 85 -16.03 20.81 -8.52
N GLN A 86 -14.80 21.23 -8.83
CA GLN A 86 -13.82 20.43 -9.54
C GLN A 86 -13.40 19.22 -8.71
N VAL A 87 -13.08 19.40 -7.43
CA VAL A 87 -12.70 18.32 -6.52
C VAL A 87 -13.83 17.29 -6.39
N ARG A 88 -15.07 17.76 -6.21
CA ARG A 88 -16.23 16.87 -6.14
C ARG A 88 -16.41 16.03 -7.40
N ALA A 89 -16.23 16.61 -8.58
CA ALA A 89 -16.30 15.89 -9.84
C ALA A 89 -15.18 14.83 -9.95
N CYS A 90 -13.94 15.16 -9.54
CA CYS A 90 -12.85 14.20 -9.47
C CYS A 90 -13.15 13.08 -8.48
N CYS A 91 -13.68 13.38 -7.29
CA CYS A 91 -14.06 12.38 -6.31
C CYS A 91 -15.09 11.39 -6.85
N GLN A 92 -16.09 11.88 -7.56
CA GLN A 92 -17.14 11.04 -8.17
C GLN A 92 -16.60 10.13 -9.27
N ARG A 93 -15.58 10.57 -10.01
CA ARG A 93 -15.03 9.83 -11.15
C ARG A 93 -13.83 8.96 -10.79
N LEU A 94 -12.93 9.46 -9.94
CA LEU A 94 -11.61 8.87 -9.66
C LEU A 94 -11.48 8.49 -8.17
N GLY A 95 -12.58 8.38 -7.43
CA GLY A 95 -12.57 8.19 -5.98
C GLY A 95 -11.81 6.96 -5.48
N ASN A 96 -11.66 5.93 -6.32
CA ASN A 96 -10.92 4.71 -6.00
C ASN A 96 -9.40 4.87 -6.12
N TYR A 97 -8.94 5.95 -6.75
CA TYR A 97 -7.52 6.18 -7.02
C TYR A 97 -6.97 7.31 -6.17
N ARG A 98 -5.80 7.10 -5.62
CA ARG A 98 -5.04 8.08 -4.82
C ARG A 98 -3.81 8.53 -5.59
N MET A 99 -3.32 9.72 -5.26
CA MET A 99 -2.04 10.24 -5.70
C MET A 99 -1.26 10.76 -4.50
N PRO A 100 0.08 10.63 -4.47
CA PRO A 100 0.90 11.29 -3.47
C PRO A 100 0.72 12.81 -3.55
N PHE A 101 0.53 13.45 -2.39
CA PHE A 101 0.27 14.88 -2.35
C PHE A 101 1.31 15.65 -1.56
N ALA A 102 1.55 15.24 -0.32
CA ALA A 102 2.45 15.93 0.57
C ALA A 102 3.06 14.97 1.60
N TRP A 103 4.06 15.43 2.29
CA TRP A 103 4.68 14.72 3.39
C TRP A 103 5.16 15.68 4.46
N ALA A 104 5.29 15.19 5.68
CA ALA A 104 5.92 15.88 6.78
C ALA A 104 6.83 14.91 7.53
N ALA A 105 7.94 15.40 8.04
CA ALA A 105 8.87 14.58 8.81
C ALA A 105 9.40 15.36 10.00
N ARG A 106 9.72 14.63 11.07
CA ARG A 106 10.45 15.16 12.23
C ARG A 106 11.30 14.07 12.85
N PRO A 107 12.46 14.41 13.43
CA PRO A 107 13.21 13.48 14.26
C PRO A 107 12.35 13.04 15.45
N LEU A 108 12.46 11.78 15.84
CA LEU A 108 11.74 11.26 17.00
C LEU A 108 12.54 11.45 18.28
N PHE A 109 13.87 11.43 18.19
CA PHE A 109 14.78 11.59 19.32
C PHE A 109 15.65 12.85 19.18
N ARG A 110 16.00 13.45 20.31
CA ARG A 110 16.88 14.62 20.36
C ARG A 110 18.31 14.25 19.99
N LEU A 111 18.98 15.13 19.24
CA LEU A 111 20.30 14.87 18.65
C LEU A 111 21.40 14.54 19.68
N TYR A 112 21.38 15.21 20.82
CA TYR A 112 22.46 15.10 21.79
C TYR A 112 22.15 14.23 23.01
N SER A 113 20.88 14.07 23.36
CA SER A 113 20.49 13.31 24.57
C SER A 113 19.91 11.95 24.25
N ASN A 114 19.57 11.66 23.00
CA ASN A 114 18.80 10.48 22.59
C ASN A 114 17.46 10.33 23.35
N GLU A 115 16.99 11.41 23.99
CA GLU A 115 15.70 11.42 24.66
C GLU A 115 14.57 11.57 23.62
N LEU A 116 13.42 10.96 23.91
CA LEU A 116 12.22 11.12 23.09
C LEU A 116 11.82 12.60 23.04
N ASP A 117 11.67 13.12 21.84
CA ASP A 117 11.15 14.47 21.63
C ASP A 117 9.62 14.46 21.61
N THR A 118 9.02 14.84 22.73
CA THR A 118 7.57 14.88 22.93
C THR A 118 6.92 16.16 22.38
N SER A 119 7.69 17.06 21.74
CA SER A 119 7.10 18.23 21.09
C SER A 119 6.06 17.80 20.07
N SER A 120 4.95 18.55 19.98
CA SER A 120 3.73 18.08 19.31
C SER A 120 3.61 18.45 17.83
N ASP A 121 4.49 19.29 17.32
CA ASP A 121 4.30 19.89 16.01
C ASP A 121 5.33 19.38 14.99
N PHE A 122 4.86 19.15 13.76
CA PHE A 122 5.73 19.02 12.61
C PHE A 122 6.18 20.41 12.13
N PRO A 123 7.45 20.58 11.71
CA PRO A 123 7.95 21.89 11.32
C PRO A 123 7.27 22.44 10.05
N ALA A 124 6.95 21.59 9.11
CA ALA A 124 6.27 21.98 7.88
C ALA A 124 5.62 20.77 7.18
N ILE A 125 4.68 21.06 6.31
CA ILE A 125 4.11 20.10 5.34
C ILE A 125 4.70 20.43 3.98
N TYR A 126 5.45 19.51 3.39
CA TYR A 126 6.08 19.69 2.10
C TYR A 126 5.27 19.06 0.98
N ARG A 127 5.09 19.79 -0.12
CA ARG A 127 4.48 19.24 -1.32
C ARG A 127 5.34 18.11 -1.86
N GLN A 128 4.70 17.05 -2.38
CA GLN A 128 5.39 16.01 -3.12
C GLN A 128 6.07 16.59 -4.36
N GLU A 129 7.36 16.42 -4.48
CA GLU A 129 8.15 16.91 -5.61
C GLU A 129 8.24 15.85 -6.71
N GLY A 130 7.35 15.99 -7.71
CA GLY A 130 7.37 15.13 -8.90
C GLY A 130 7.29 13.63 -8.57
N ASN A 131 8.16 12.84 -9.18
CA ASN A 131 8.19 11.38 -9.05
C ASN A 131 9.20 10.88 -7.98
N LYS A 132 9.62 11.75 -7.08
CA LYS A 132 10.59 11.43 -6.02
C LYS A 132 9.90 10.76 -4.83
N ILE A 133 9.49 9.51 -5.00
CA ILE A 133 8.79 8.73 -3.98
C ILE A 133 9.50 7.43 -3.58
N LYS A 134 10.66 7.14 -4.17
CA LYS A 134 11.46 5.97 -3.81
C LYS A 134 12.08 6.13 -2.43
N ASP A 135 12.37 5.01 -1.77
CA ASP A 135 13.04 4.99 -0.46
C ASP A 135 14.34 5.79 -0.47
N GLU A 136 15.17 5.60 -1.49
CA GLU A 136 16.44 6.30 -1.66
C GLU A 136 16.27 7.82 -1.70
N ASP A 137 15.22 8.31 -2.38
CA ASP A 137 14.90 9.73 -2.44
C ASP A 137 14.49 10.26 -1.07
N LEU A 138 13.70 9.48 -0.32
CA LEU A 138 13.26 9.83 1.03
C LEU A 138 14.44 9.83 2.01
N PHE A 139 15.25 8.78 2.02
CA PHE A 139 16.45 8.72 2.88
C PHE A 139 17.40 9.88 2.60
N LYS A 140 17.57 10.24 1.33
CA LYS A 140 18.36 11.42 0.96
C LYS A 140 17.75 12.71 1.52
N LEU A 141 16.44 12.90 1.39
CA LEU A 141 15.74 14.05 1.96
C LEU A 141 15.87 14.09 3.49
N LEU A 142 15.72 12.96 4.18
CA LEU A 142 15.86 12.86 5.63
C LEU A 142 17.30 13.10 6.09
N SER A 143 18.28 12.60 5.37
CA SER A 143 19.71 12.89 5.68
C SER A 143 20.05 14.38 5.51
N GLU A 144 19.37 15.06 4.60
CA GLU A 144 19.50 16.50 4.36
C GLU A 144 18.56 17.33 5.26
N TYR A 145 17.66 16.69 6.00
CA TYR A 145 16.64 17.37 6.81
C TYR A 145 17.20 18.34 7.84
N ARG A 146 18.38 18.06 8.36
CA ARG A 146 19.09 18.95 9.33
C ARG A 146 19.80 20.12 8.65
N LYS A 147 19.77 20.20 7.32
CA LYS A 147 20.40 21.28 6.53
C LYS A 147 19.32 22.27 6.08
N PRO A 148 19.15 23.44 6.74
CA PRO A 148 18.07 24.39 6.44
C PRO A 148 18.06 24.84 4.99
N GLU A 149 19.23 24.97 4.35
CA GLU A 149 19.39 25.40 2.96
C GLU A 149 18.71 24.46 1.95
N LYS A 150 18.62 23.17 2.28
CA LYS A 150 17.98 22.18 1.41
C LYS A 150 16.47 22.21 1.56
N LEU A 151 15.98 22.35 2.77
CA LEU A 151 14.55 22.41 3.05
C LEU A 151 13.89 23.67 2.51
N SER A 152 14.63 24.81 2.49
CA SER A 152 14.13 26.08 1.95
C SER A 152 13.75 26.02 0.45
N LYS A 153 14.25 25.01 -0.28
CA LYS A 153 13.94 24.79 -1.69
C LYS A 153 12.65 24.01 -1.91
N LEU A 154 12.10 23.41 -0.86
CA LEU A 154 10.88 22.63 -0.96
C LEU A 154 9.65 23.55 -0.88
N THR A 155 8.61 23.20 -1.63
CA THR A 155 7.35 23.94 -1.59
C THR A 155 6.58 23.57 -0.33
N VAL A 156 6.36 24.53 0.56
CA VAL A 156 5.59 24.34 1.79
C VAL A 156 4.11 24.54 1.51
N ILE A 157 3.28 23.58 1.96
CA ILE A 157 1.82 23.70 1.97
C ILE A 157 1.43 24.33 3.32
N PRO A 158 0.75 25.48 3.33
CA PRO A 158 0.29 26.11 4.58
C PRO A 158 -0.64 25.18 5.37
N GLY A 159 -0.31 24.94 6.62
CA GLY A 159 -1.05 24.08 7.51
C GLY A 159 -0.16 23.53 8.61
N TRP A 160 -0.76 22.79 9.51
CA TRP A 160 -0.04 22.12 10.60
C TRP A 160 -0.62 20.73 10.85
N LEU A 161 0.23 19.81 11.29
CA LEU A 161 -0.11 18.49 11.77
C LEU A 161 0.23 18.43 13.26
N LYS A 162 -0.78 18.23 14.09
CA LYS A 162 -0.60 18.05 15.53
C LYS A 162 -0.65 16.56 15.88
N ILE A 163 0.34 16.11 16.64
CA ILE A 163 0.39 14.77 17.17
C ILE A 163 0.74 14.84 18.65
N LYS A 164 0.34 13.85 19.39
CA LYS A 164 0.82 13.62 20.77
C LYS A 164 1.79 12.45 20.72
N ILE A 165 3.00 12.63 21.22
CA ILE A 165 4.02 11.59 21.37
C ILE A 165 4.30 11.46 22.84
N GLU A 166 4.25 10.23 23.36
CA GLU A 166 4.56 9.93 24.75
C GLU A 166 5.23 8.56 24.84
N SER A 167 6.08 8.41 25.84
CA SER A 167 6.61 7.10 26.22
C SER A 167 5.61 6.44 27.17
N ILE A 168 5.34 5.17 26.94
CA ILE A 168 4.48 4.36 27.80
C ILE A 168 5.27 3.19 28.35
N THR A 169 4.98 2.78 29.58
CA THR A 169 5.59 1.64 30.25
C THR A 169 4.76 0.37 30.13
N GLU A 170 3.46 0.53 29.95
CA GLU A 170 2.52 -0.57 29.83
C GLU A 170 1.65 -0.43 28.59
N ILE A 171 1.36 -1.55 27.94
CA ILE A 171 0.47 -1.59 26.81
C ILE A 171 -0.96 -1.23 27.26
N PRO A 172 -1.61 -0.24 26.62
CA PRO A 172 -2.98 0.14 26.92
C PRO A 172 -3.97 -1.04 26.79
N GLU A 173 -5.05 -1.02 27.59
CA GLU A 173 -6.06 -2.10 27.59
C GLU A 173 -6.74 -2.32 26.24
N ASN A 174 -6.93 -1.25 25.47
CA ASN A 174 -7.60 -1.28 24.17
C ASN A 174 -6.63 -1.39 22.99
N THR A 175 -5.51 -2.08 23.14
CA THR A 175 -4.52 -2.24 22.10
C THR A 175 -4.83 -3.47 21.22
N LEU A 176 -4.78 -3.28 19.92
CA LEU A 176 -4.86 -4.34 18.91
C LEU A 176 -3.46 -4.67 18.39
N SER A 177 -3.18 -5.94 18.27
CA SER A 177 -1.98 -6.44 17.60
C SER A 177 -1.96 -6.08 16.12
N THR A 178 -0.83 -6.31 15.45
CA THR A 178 -0.71 -6.16 14.01
C THR A 178 -1.66 -7.06 13.22
N SER A 179 -2.17 -8.13 13.82
CA SER A 179 -3.19 -9.02 13.24
C SER A 179 -4.62 -8.59 13.56
N LEU A 180 -4.82 -7.44 14.22
CA LEU A 180 -6.10 -6.93 14.70
C LEU A 180 -6.78 -7.87 15.72
N VAL A 181 -6.00 -8.49 16.56
CA VAL A 181 -6.42 -9.26 17.73
C VAL A 181 -6.16 -8.43 18.97
N ALA A 182 -7.10 -8.41 19.91
CA ALA A 182 -6.92 -7.69 21.16
C ALA A 182 -5.76 -8.28 21.98
N LEU A 183 -4.80 -7.45 22.38
CA LEU A 183 -3.67 -7.86 23.23
C LEU A 183 -4.12 -8.05 24.69
N LYS A 184 -5.13 -7.31 25.11
CA LYS A 184 -5.80 -7.45 26.40
C LYS A 184 -7.31 -7.37 26.16
N PRO A 185 -8.15 -7.98 27.01
CA PRO A 185 -9.60 -7.86 26.89
C PRO A 185 -10.03 -6.39 26.83
N PHE A 186 -10.94 -6.08 25.92
CA PHE A 186 -11.50 -4.73 25.83
C PHE A 186 -12.47 -4.48 26.99
N PRO A 187 -12.47 -3.26 27.56
CA PRO A 187 -13.52 -2.87 28.51
C PRO A 187 -14.89 -2.89 27.84
N LEU A 188 -15.91 -3.26 28.58
CA LEU A 188 -17.29 -3.28 28.13
C LEU A 188 -18.12 -2.27 28.90
N PRO A 189 -18.70 -1.24 28.25
CA PRO A 189 -18.53 -0.86 26.83
C PRO A 189 -17.16 -0.29 26.50
N PRO A 190 -16.72 -0.30 25.23
CA PRO A 190 -15.47 0.31 24.81
C PRO A 190 -15.46 1.81 25.10
N THR A 191 -14.42 2.30 25.76
CA THR A 191 -14.33 3.71 26.23
C THR A 191 -13.60 4.63 25.30
N SER A 192 -12.73 4.09 24.44
CA SER A 192 -11.88 4.87 23.51
C SER A 192 -11.58 4.09 22.23
N SER A 193 -11.13 4.81 21.21
CA SER A 193 -10.66 4.17 19.97
C SER A 193 -9.44 3.30 20.23
N PRO A 194 -9.34 2.12 19.56
CA PRO A 194 -8.22 1.23 19.73
C PRO A 194 -6.87 1.86 19.37
N THR A 195 -5.84 1.44 20.08
CA THR A 195 -4.43 1.69 19.73
C THR A 195 -3.97 0.53 18.85
N LEU A 196 -3.34 0.84 17.71
CA LEU A 196 -2.78 -0.17 16.83
C LEU A 196 -1.30 -0.37 17.13
N GLU A 197 -0.90 -1.62 17.35
CA GLU A 197 0.49 -2.01 17.40
C GLU A 197 1.09 -2.02 15.99
N ILE A 198 2.25 -1.39 15.83
CA ILE A 198 3.03 -1.40 14.60
C ILE A 198 4.28 -2.24 14.86
N ALA A 199 4.40 -3.36 14.14
CA ALA A 199 5.54 -4.24 14.25
C ALA A 199 6.75 -3.65 13.52
N GLU A 200 7.92 -3.78 14.13
CA GLU A 200 9.21 -3.57 13.49
C GLU A 200 9.64 -4.89 12.84
N PHE A 201 10.17 -4.80 11.61
CA PHE A 201 10.83 -5.96 11.01
C PHE A 201 12.28 -5.98 11.50
N GLU A 202 12.57 -6.95 12.35
CA GLU A 202 13.94 -7.20 12.73
C GLU A 202 14.73 -7.67 11.51
N GLY A 203 15.86 -7.03 11.23
CA GLY A 203 16.81 -7.52 10.23
C GLY A 203 17.25 -8.94 10.58
N THR A 204 17.79 -9.65 9.62
CA THR A 204 18.24 -11.06 9.68
C THR A 204 19.30 -11.38 10.73
N SER A 205 19.26 -10.78 11.92
CA SER A 205 20.03 -11.21 13.08
C SER A 205 19.50 -12.58 13.52
N GLU A 206 20.39 -13.49 13.76
CA GLU A 206 20.24 -14.90 14.15
C GLU A 206 18.87 -15.23 14.75
N LYS A 207 18.13 -16.12 14.08
CA LYS A 207 16.82 -16.59 14.51
C LYS A 207 16.90 -17.16 15.92
N GLU A 208 16.70 -16.34 16.91
CA GLU A 208 16.39 -16.84 18.24
C GLU A 208 15.03 -17.53 18.17
N VAL A 209 15.03 -18.83 18.37
CA VAL A 209 13.81 -19.63 18.38
C VAL A 209 13.09 -19.36 19.70
N HIS A 210 12.12 -18.46 19.65
CA HIS A 210 11.22 -18.24 20.79
C HIS A 210 9.94 -19.06 20.62
N PRO A 211 9.37 -19.63 21.71
CA PRO A 211 8.05 -20.24 21.65
C PRO A 211 7.01 -19.15 21.34
N TYR A 212 6.27 -19.32 20.23
CA TYR A 212 5.23 -18.40 19.83
C TYR A 212 3.95 -18.69 20.62
N THR A 213 3.36 -17.64 21.21
CA THR A 213 2.06 -17.71 21.87
C THR A 213 0.93 -17.26 20.94
N THR A 214 1.27 -16.56 19.87
CA THR A 214 0.32 -16.07 18.85
C THR A 214 0.82 -16.45 17.48
N TYR A 215 -0.11 -16.92 16.63
CA TYR A 215 0.20 -17.25 15.23
C TYR A 215 0.03 -16.02 14.36
N ILE A 216 1.10 -15.65 13.64
CA ILE A 216 1.11 -14.60 12.64
C ILE A 216 1.31 -15.27 11.29
N ASN A 217 0.52 -14.88 10.29
CA ASN A 217 0.67 -15.37 8.92
C ASN A 217 0.39 -14.23 7.96
N HIS A 218 1.39 -13.38 7.78
CA HIS A 218 1.31 -12.18 6.98
C HIS A 218 2.31 -12.22 5.83
N LEU A 219 1.85 -11.79 4.66
CA LEU A 219 2.70 -11.48 3.52
C LEU A 219 2.64 -9.98 3.26
N TYR A 220 3.78 -9.32 3.26
CA TYR A 220 3.92 -7.93 2.86
C TYR A 220 4.39 -7.90 1.41
N VAL A 221 3.72 -7.11 0.60
CA VAL A 221 3.97 -6.97 -0.84
C VAL A 221 4.31 -5.53 -1.15
N TYR A 222 5.43 -5.32 -1.83
CA TYR A 222 5.97 -4.02 -2.20
C TYR A 222 6.07 -3.90 -3.72
N PRO A 223 5.01 -3.48 -4.44
CA PRO A 223 5.13 -3.15 -5.84
C PRO A 223 6.14 -2.01 -6.02
N GLN A 224 7.22 -2.25 -6.77
CA GLN A 224 8.31 -1.28 -6.89
C GLN A 224 8.20 -0.46 -8.17
N ASN A 225 8.39 -1.09 -9.32
CA ASN A 225 8.33 -0.38 -10.59
C ASN A 225 7.89 -1.26 -11.75
N LEU A 226 7.38 -0.60 -12.80
CA LEU A 226 7.06 -1.22 -14.08
C LEU A 226 7.85 -0.51 -15.17
N SER A 227 8.82 -1.20 -15.76
CA SER A 227 9.71 -0.66 -16.77
C SER A 227 9.21 -1.02 -18.17
N PHE A 228 8.32 -0.18 -18.74
CA PHE A 228 7.84 -0.39 -20.10
C PHE A 228 8.13 0.79 -21.05
N ASP A 229 9.08 1.64 -20.67
CA ASP A 229 9.41 2.86 -21.40
C ASP A 229 9.88 2.60 -22.86
N ALA A 230 10.46 1.43 -23.12
CA ALA A 230 10.83 0.96 -24.45
C ALA A 230 9.66 0.44 -25.30
N GLN A 231 8.45 0.38 -24.75
CA GLN A 231 7.30 -0.24 -25.40
C GLN A 231 6.52 0.74 -26.26
N LYS A 232 6.51 0.54 -27.56
CA LYS A 232 5.73 1.36 -28.52
C LYS A 232 4.22 1.25 -28.31
N ILE A 233 3.75 0.13 -27.77
CA ILE A 233 2.32 -0.17 -27.57
C ILE A 233 1.69 0.74 -26.50
N PHE A 234 2.44 1.14 -25.46
CA PHE A 234 1.94 1.89 -24.31
C PHE A 234 2.42 3.34 -24.25
N THR A 235 2.82 3.93 -25.36
CA THR A 235 3.34 5.31 -25.41
C THR A 235 2.41 6.37 -24.81
N ARG A 236 1.11 6.07 -24.71
CA ARG A 236 0.09 6.95 -24.13
C ARG A 236 -0.29 6.61 -22.70
N ALA A 237 0.16 5.49 -22.15
CA ALA A 237 -0.18 5.06 -20.81
C ALA A 237 0.83 5.66 -19.82
N ARG A 238 0.43 6.67 -19.04
CA ARG A 238 1.31 7.45 -18.16
C ARG A 238 0.80 7.64 -16.74
N ASN A 239 -0.43 7.23 -16.43
CA ASN A 239 -1.00 7.29 -15.08
C ASN A 239 -1.34 5.86 -14.68
N ILE A 240 -0.33 5.09 -14.30
CA ILE A 240 -0.50 3.66 -14.08
C ILE A 240 -0.82 3.36 -12.62
N ALA A 241 -1.98 2.74 -12.40
CA ALA A 241 -2.33 2.09 -11.14
C ALA A 241 -1.87 0.63 -11.18
N CYS A 242 -1.26 0.17 -10.09
CA CYS A 242 -1.06 -1.24 -9.81
C CYS A 242 -2.14 -1.69 -8.83
N ILE A 243 -2.89 -2.72 -9.18
CA ILE A 243 -3.90 -3.34 -8.32
C ILE A 243 -3.40 -4.73 -7.95
N VAL A 244 -3.38 -5.03 -6.66
CA VAL A 244 -2.90 -6.30 -6.10
C VAL A 244 -4.07 -7.07 -5.52
N GLU A 245 -4.16 -8.34 -5.89
CA GLU A 245 -5.16 -9.30 -5.41
C GLU A 245 -4.45 -10.60 -5.01
N LEU A 246 -4.96 -11.27 -3.97
CA LEU A 246 -4.63 -12.67 -3.70
C LEU A 246 -5.78 -13.54 -4.20
N ARG A 247 -5.48 -14.55 -5.00
CA ARG A 247 -6.45 -15.49 -5.57
C ARG A 247 -6.06 -16.93 -5.23
N ASP A 248 -7.05 -17.81 -5.19
CA ASP A 248 -6.90 -19.24 -4.95
C ASP A 248 -7.27 -20.10 -6.15
N ASP A 249 -7.68 -19.46 -7.24
CA ASP A 249 -8.00 -20.10 -8.50
C ASP A 249 -7.70 -19.17 -9.70
N ASP A 250 -7.49 -19.79 -10.87
CA ASP A 250 -7.15 -19.15 -12.13
C ASP A 250 -8.22 -19.37 -13.22
N GLY A 251 -9.41 -19.77 -12.81
CA GLY A 251 -10.58 -19.92 -13.69
C GLY A 251 -11.14 -18.57 -14.16
N GLU A 252 -12.00 -18.62 -15.17
CA GLU A 252 -12.63 -17.43 -15.77
C GLU A 252 -13.42 -16.59 -14.74
N ASN A 253 -14.07 -17.27 -13.77
CA ASN A 253 -14.89 -16.65 -12.72
C ASN A 253 -14.17 -16.60 -11.36
N ALA A 254 -12.84 -16.78 -11.35
CA ALA A 254 -12.07 -16.74 -10.11
C ALA A 254 -12.18 -15.38 -9.43
N ALA A 255 -12.63 -15.37 -8.18
CA ALA A 255 -12.75 -14.16 -7.37
C ALA A 255 -11.53 -13.96 -6.48
N PRO A 256 -11.13 -12.72 -6.18
CA PRO A 256 -10.07 -12.46 -5.22
C PRO A 256 -10.51 -12.79 -3.80
N LEU A 257 -9.55 -13.18 -2.97
CA LEU A 257 -9.76 -13.47 -1.55
C LEU A 257 -9.83 -12.16 -0.74
N ARG A 258 -10.74 -12.10 0.23
CA ARG A 258 -10.87 -10.96 1.14
C ARG A 258 -9.87 -11.09 2.30
N CYS A 259 -8.62 -10.77 2.04
CA CYS A 259 -7.52 -10.98 2.98
C CYS A 259 -6.50 -9.83 3.04
N ILE A 260 -6.69 -8.76 2.28
CA ILE A 260 -5.78 -7.60 2.26
C ILE A 260 -6.24 -6.61 3.32
N TYR A 261 -5.34 -6.21 4.24
CA TYR A 261 -5.66 -5.19 5.22
C TYR A 261 -5.92 -3.84 4.55
N GLY A 262 -7.08 -3.25 4.88
CA GLY A 262 -7.53 -2.00 4.27
C GLY A 262 -6.72 -0.79 4.74
N LYS A 263 -6.54 0.17 3.84
CA LYS A 263 -6.03 1.50 4.19
C LYS A 263 -7.06 2.26 5.04
N PRO A 264 -6.66 3.31 5.78
CA PRO A 264 -7.61 4.13 6.54
C PRO A 264 -8.81 4.57 5.69
N GLY A 265 -10.00 4.36 6.22
CA GLY A 265 -11.26 4.61 5.52
C GLY A 265 -11.79 3.47 4.65
N ALA A 266 -11.01 2.43 4.41
CA ALA A 266 -11.44 1.20 3.72
C ALA A 266 -12.02 0.16 4.70
N PRO A 267 -12.69 -0.89 4.20
CA PRO A 267 -13.02 -2.05 5.02
C PRO A 267 -11.78 -2.67 5.67
N LEU A 268 -11.97 -3.34 6.80
CA LEU A 268 -10.89 -3.97 7.56
C LEU A 268 -10.06 -4.93 6.71
N LEU A 269 -10.74 -5.79 5.95
CA LEU A 269 -10.14 -6.64 4.95
C LEU A 269 -10.79 -6.37 3.59
N CYS A 270 -9.96 -6.18 2.58
CA CYS A 270 -10.33 -5.87 1.21
C CYS A 270 -10.04 -7.03 0.27
N LEU A 271 -10.72 -7.05 -0.86
CA LEU A 271 -10.47 -7.98 -1.97
C LEU A 271 -9.22 -7.59 -2.76
N ARG A 272 -8.95 -6.28 -2.82
CA ARG A 272 -7.86 -5.71 -3.63
C ARG A 272 -7.24 -4.49 -2.96
N ALA A 273 -5.99 -4.25 -3.23
CA ALA A 273 -5.29 -3.02 -2.88
C ALA A 273 -4.87 -2.27 -4.15
N THR A 274 -5.11 -0.97 -4.16
CA THR A 274 -4.73 -0.10 -5.28
C THR A 274 -3.60 0.81 -4.83
N CYS A 275 -2.48 0.79 -5.57
CA CYS A 275 -1.35 1.67 -5.32
C CYS A 275 -1.65 3.10 -5.76
N ALA A 276 -0.99 4.06 -5.12
CA ALA A 276 -1.09 5.46 -5.51
C ALA A 276 -0.53 5.69 -6.93
N VAL A 277 -1.20 6.56 -7.68
CA VAL A 277 -0.91 6.81 -9.09
C VAL A 277 -0.08 8.06 -9.24
N LEU A 278 1.06 7.96 -9.92
CA LEU A 278 1.86 9.10 -10.35
C LEU A 278 1.37 9.61 -11.71
N HIS A 279 1.08 10.90 -11.77
CA HIS A 279 0.60 11.52 -13.00
C HIS A 279 1.73 11.68 -14.03
N HIS A 280 1.47 11.27 -15.27
CA HIS A 280 2.39 11.35 -16.41
C HIS A 280 3.76 10.71 -16.17
N ASN A 281 3.77 9.58 -15.47
CA ASN A 281 4.99 8.82 -15.27
C ASN A 281 5.07 7.65 -16.27
N ALA A 282 6.06 7.67 -17.14
CA ALA A 282 6.30 6.64 -18.13
C ALA A 282 6.89 5.35 -17.51
N VAL A 283 7.68 5.50 -16.44
CA VAL A 283 8.21 4.39 -15.65
C VAL A 283 7.58 4.48 -14.25
N PRO A 284 6.34 3.98 -14.10
CA PRO A 284 5.66 4.09 -12.83
C PRO A 284 6.44 3.35 -11.74
N SER A 285 6.57 4.01 -10.61
CA SER A 285 7.08 3.43 -9.39
C SER A 285 6.07 3.68 -8.28
N TRP A 286 5.90 2.69 -7.40
CA TRP A 286 4.97 2.77 -6.30
C TRP A 286 5.74 2.67 -5.00
N TYR A 287 5.26 3.38 -4.01
CA TYR A 287 5.83 3.43 -2.68
C TYR A 287 4.77 2.97 -1.69
N GLU A 288 4.41 1.70 -1.82
CA GLU A 288 3.29 1.10 -1.09
C GLU A 288 3.73 -0.18 -0.40
N GLU A 289 3.30 -0.33 0.84
CA GLU A 289 3.31 -1.58 1.56
C GLU A 289 1.90 -2.14 1.59
N ILE A 290 1.73 -3.36 1.12
CA ILE A 290 0.44 -4.04 1.10
C ILE A 290 0.55 -5.26 2.00
N LYS A 291 -0.20 -5.22 3.11
CA LYS A 291 -0.23 -6.29 4.10
C LYS A 291 -1.37 -7.24 3.78
N ILE A 292 -1.04 -8.52 3.68
CA ILE A 292 -1.97 -9.60 3.36
C ILE A 292 -1.99 -10.61 4.51
N ARG A 293 -3.17 -10.96 4.98
CA ARG A 293 -3.40 -12.07 5.89
C ARG A 293 -3.51 -13.34 5.04
N LEU A 294 -2.47 -14.18 5.06
CA LEU A 294 -2.49 -15.42 4.30
C LEU A 294 -3.50 -16.41 4.89
N PRO A 295 -4.19 -17.20 4.04
CA PRO A 295 -5.00 -18.32 4.49
C PRO A 295 -4.17 -19.37 5.25
N THR A 296 -4.77 -20.01 6.25
CA THR A 296 -4.11 -21.09 7.01
C THR A 296 -3.87 -22.35 6.19
N LYS A 297 -4.64 -22.55 5.12
CA LYS A 297 -4.48 -23.64 4.18
C LYS A 297 -4.16 -23.09 2.81
N LEU A 298 -2.90 -23.20 2.43
CA LEU A 298 -2.42 -22.82 1.11
C LEU A 298 -2.37 -24.04 0.19
N HIS A 299 -2.63 -23.84 -1.10
CA HIS A 299 -2.47 -24.83 -2.16
C HIS A 299 -1.84 -24.19 -3.41
N VAL A 300 -1.44 -24.99 -4.36
CA VAL A 300 -0.63 -24.57 -5.53
C VAL A 300 -1.27 -23.53 -6.43
N LYS A 301 -2.58 -23.30 -6.31
CA LYS A 301 -3.28 -22.25 -7.07
C LYS A 301 -3.32 -20.90 -6.34
N HIS A 302 -2.89 -20.82 -5.07
CA HIS A 302 -2.78 -19.53 -4.41
C HIS A 302 -1.66 -18.70 -5.06
N HIS A 303 -2.01 -17.51 -5.51
CA HIS A 303 -1.08 -16.62 -6.19
C HIS A 303 -1.47 -15.16 -6.01
N LEU A 304 -0.49 -14.30 -6.13
CA LEU A 304 -0.69 -12.86 -6.24
C LEU A 304 -0.93 -12.50 -7.71
N LEU A 305 -1.97 -11.74 -7.96
CA LEU A 305 -2.25 -11.15 -9.26
C LEU A 305 -2.04 -9.64 -9.19
N PHE A 306 -1.23 -9.13 -10.11
CA PHE A 306 -0.98 -7.71 -10.31
C PHE A 306 -1.62 -7.27 -11.63
N SER A 307 -2.54 -6.32 -11.53
CA SER A 307 -3.23 -5.75 -12.70
C SER A 307 -2.82 -4.30 -12.88
N PHE A 308 -2.42 -3.93 -14.08
CA PHE A 308 -1.96 -2.58 -14.40
C PHE A 308 -2.99 -1.88 -15.27
N TYR A 309 -3.42 -0.68 -14.84
CA TYR A 309 -4.38 0.13 -15.56
C TYR A 309 -3.88 1.56 -15.73
N HIS A 310 -4.00 2.08 -16.95
CA HIS A 310 -3.89 3.52 -17.18
C HIS A 310 -5.17 4.20 -16.74
N ILE A 311 -5.06 5.18 -15.83
CA ILE A 311 -6.19 5.93 -15.31
C ILE A 311 -6.29 7.28 -16.01
N SER A 312 -7.41 7.50 -16.70
CA SER A 312 -7.65 8.75 -17.41
C SER A 312 -8.12 9.85 -16.45
N CYS A 313 -7.29 10.88 -16.29
CA CYS A 313 -7.63 12.09 -15.52
C CYS A 313 -8.41 13.13 -16.34
N ASP A 314 -8.70 12.86 -17.62
CA ASP A 314 -9.41 13.79 -18.48
C ASP A 314 -10.90 13.83 -18.12
N MET A 315 -11.33 14.95 -17.56
CA MET A 315 -12.70 15.17 -17.12
C MET A 315 -13.69 15.41 -18.27
N ASN A 316 -13.18 15.69 -19.48
CA ASN A 316 -14.00 16.01 -20.65
C ASN A 316 -14.39 14.78 -21.44
N LYS A 317 -13.71 13.63 -21.22
CA LYS A 317 -14.11 12.37 -21.86
C LYS A 317 -15.48 11.94 -21.37
N LYS A 318 -16.37 11.62 -22.32
CA LYS A 318 -17.70 11.07 -22.03
C LYS A 318 -17.57 9.84 -21.10
N LYS A 319 -18.54 9.64 -20.22
CA LYS A 319 -18.58 8.48 -19.29
C LYS A 319 -18.51 7.11 -19.99
N GLU A 320 -18.90 7.07 -21.26
CA GLU A 320 -18.89 5.87 -22.12
C GLU A 320 -17.47 5.32 -22.37
N ASN A 321 -16.46 6.19 -22.43
CA ASN A 321 -15.07 5.74 -22.47
C ASN A 321 -14.58 5.58 -21.03
N GLY A 322 -14.49 4.34 -20.53
CA GLY A 322 -14.11 4.00 -19.16
C GLY A 322 -12.90 4.82 -18.65
N VAL A 323 -12.84 4.98 -17.35
CA VAL A 323 -11.72 5.65 -16.66
C VAL A 323 -10.46 4.82 -16.74
N GLU A 324 -10.62 3.50 -16.80
CA GLU A 324 -9.58 2.49 -16.73
C GLU A 324 -9.30 1.89 -18.10
N ASN A 325 -8.03 1.86 -18.50
CA ASN A 325 -7.59 1.14 -19.68
C ASN A 325 -6.54 0.13 -19.26
N CYS A 326 -6.78 -1.15 -19.50
CA CYS A 326 -5.86 -2.21 -19.14
C CYS A 326 -4.52 -2.02 -19.85
N VAL A 327 -3.44 -2.15 -19.10
CA VAL A 327 -2.05 -2.15 -19.58
C VAL A 327 -1.53 -3.58 -19.63
N GLY A 328 -1.84 -4.38 -18.62
CA GLY A 328 -1.42 -5.77 -18.56
C GLY A 328 -1.53 -6.38 -17.16
N TYR A 329 -1.04 -7.62 -17.05
CA TYR A 329 -1.13 -8.46 -15.87
C TYR A 329 0.19 -9.16 -15.60
N ALA A 330 0.55 -9.29 -14.32
CA ALA A 330 1.63 -10.15 -13.85
C ALA A 330 1.11 -10.98 -12.67
N TRP A 331 1.73 -12.12 -12.43
CA TRP A 331 1.36 -12.96 -11.29
C TRP A 331 2.56 -13.66 -10.68
N SER A 332 2.46 -14.01 -9.39
CA SER A 332 3.46 -14.75 -8.66
C SER A 332 2.78 -15.82 -7.79
N PRO A 333 3.05 -17.11 -7.99
CA PRO A 333 2.53 -18.16 -7.12
C PRO A 333 3.05 -18.01 -5.69
N VAL A 334 2.18 -18.25 -4.70
CA VAL A 334 2.60 -18.27 -3.28
C VAL A 334 3.38 -19.55 -2.95
N LEU A 335 3.03 -20.66 -3.60
CA LEU A 335 3.69 -21.95 -3.41
C LEU A 335 4.31 -22.44 -4.71
N HIS A 336 5.55 -22.95 -4.63
CA HIS A 336 6.18 -23.67 -5.72
C HIS A 336 6.14 -25.18 -5.48
N LYS A 337 5.95 -25.95 -6.56
CA LYS A 337 6.25 -27.37 -6.56
C LYS A 337 7.76 -27.53 -6.59
N GLY A 338 8.35 -27.90 -5.47
CA GLY A 338 9.79 -28.18 -5.40
C GLY A 338 10.13 -29.38 -6.29
N SER A 339 10.96 -29.18 -7.30
CA SER A 339 11.65 -30.25 -7.96
C SER A 339 12.84 -30.67 -7.10
N CYS A 340 12.66 -31.65 -6.23
CA CYS A 340 13.81 -32.26 -5.56
C CYS A 340 14.39 -33.33 -6.51
N PRO A 341 15.67 -33.22 -6.98
CA PRO A 341 16.27 -34.21 -7.89
C PRO A 341 16.63 -35.54 -7.23
N SER A 342 16.45 -35.70 -5.94
CA SER A 342 16.82 -36.92 -5.22
C SER A 342 15.82 -37.26 -4.14
N ARG A 343 14.95 -38.14 -4.46
CA ARG A 343 14.18 -39.14 -3.72
C ARG A 343 12.69 -39.15 -4.03
N LEU A 344 12.25 -40.36 -4.36
CA LEU A 344 10.89 -40.80 -4.60
C LEU A 344 9.84 -40.25 -3.57
N HIS A 345 8.69 -39.80 -4.10
CA HIS A 345 7.35 -39.85 -3.51
C HIS A 345 6.88 -38.80 -2.51
N THR A 346 7.42 -37.58 -2.45
CA THR A 346 6.66 -36.47 -1.87
C THR A 346 6.88 -35.23 -2.71
N THR A 347 5.81 -34.75 -3.32
CA THR A 347 5.74 -33.37 -3.86
C THR A 347 5.83 -32.41 -2.69
N ASP A 348 7.03 -32.03 -2.31
CA ASP A 348 7.27 -31.00 -1.31
C ASP A 348 6.73 -29.67 -1.87
N ILE A 349 5.54 -29.30 -1.44
CA ILE A 349 4.98 -27.99 -1.68
C ILE A 349 5.68 -27.06 -0.71
N ARG A 350 6.58 -26.21 -1.19
CA ARG A 350 7.26 -25.21 -0.38
C ARG A 350 6.68 -23.84 -0.69
N LEU A 351 6.64 -22.98 0.32
CA LEU A 351 6.49 -21.56 0.09
C LEU A 351 7.53 -21.12 -0.93
N ASN A 352 7.13 -20.25 -1.85
CA ASN A 352 8.04 -19.69 -2.82
C ASN A 352 9.20 -19.05 -2.05
N VAL A 353 10.37 -19.70 -2.06
CA VAL A 353 11.57 -19.25 -1.32
C VAL A 353 11.94 -17.82 -1.72
N ASP A 354 11.52 -17.41 -2.92
CA ASP A 354 11.72 -16.04 -3.41
C ASP A 354 10.80 -15.02 -2.73
N MET A 355 9.87 -15.43 -1.85
CA MET A 355 9.04 -14.53 -1.04
C MET A 355 9.66 -14.16 0.31
N ASP A 356 10.82 -14.70 0.64
CA ASP A 356 11.53 -14.35 1.88
C ASP A 356 12.58 -13.27 1.58
N ALA A 357 12.22 -12.02 1.85
CA ALA A 357 13.05 -10.82 1.68
C ALA A 357 13.59 -10.57 0.25
N ASN A 358 12.95 -11.11 -0.79
CA ASN A 358 13.46 -11.09 -2.15
C ASN A 358 12.63 -10.23 -3.09
N VAL A 359 13.36 -9.62 -4.03
CA VAL A 359 12.78 -8.85 -5.13
C VAL A 359 12.65 -9.77 -6.34
N GLN A 360 11.45 -9.91 -6.86
CA GLN A 360 11.17 -10.61 -8.11
C GLN A 360 11.01 -9.63 -9.25
N VAL A 361 11.44 -10.04 -10.46
CA VAL A 361 11.15 -9.31 -11.69
C VAL A 361 10.29 -10.20 -12.57
N LEU A 362 9.06 -9.78 -12.83
CA LEU A 362 8.02 -10.57 -13.49
C LEU A 362 7.77 -10.07 -14.93
N PRO A 363 7.49 -10.96 -15.87
CA PRO A 363 6.97 -10.58 -17.18
C PRO A 363 5.51 -10.12 -17.06
N VAL A 364 5.06 -9.33 -18.02
CA VAL A 364 3.69 -8.79 -18.06
C VAL A 364 2.97 -9.29 -19.30
N ALA A 365 1.78 -9.89 -19.09
CA ALA A 365 0.89 -10.33 -20.13
C ALA A 365 -0.09 -9.23 -20.53
N THR A 366 -0.52 -9.18 -21.81
CA THR A 366 -1.51 -8.22 -22.30
C THR A 366 -2.93 -8.58 -21.90
N HIS A 367 -3.21 -9.85 -21.69
CA HIS A 367 -4.50 -10.40 -21.30
C HIS A 367 -4.33 -11.57 -20.33
N LEU A 368 -5.39 -11.96 -19.66
CA LEU A 368 -5.40 -12.99 -18.63
C LEU A 368 -6.41 -14.10 -19.01
N PRO A 369 -5.99 -15.15 -19.72
CA PRO A 369 -6.88 -16.27 -20.05
C PRO A 369 -7.11 -17.18 -18.84
N ALA A 370 -8.20 -17.95 -18.83
CA ALA A 370 -8.41 -18.98 -17.81
C ALA A 370 -7.27 -20.01 -17.83
N GLY A 371 -6.83 -20.48 -16.67
CA GLY A 371 -5.74 -21.45 -16.55
C GLY A 371 -4.34 -20.86 -16.71
N TYR A 372 -4.17 -19.55 -16.58
CA TYR A 372 -2.88 -18.86 -16.75
C TYR A 372 -1.77 -19.32 -15.81
N LEU A 373 -2.09 -19.91 -14.66
CA LEU A 373 -1.08 -20.47 -13.75
C LEU A 373 -0.36 -21.70 -14.29
N SER A 374 -0.94 -22.38 -15.27
CA SER A 374 -0.27 -23.53 -15.93
C SER A 374 0.94 -23.09 -16.76
N ILE A 375 1.05 -21.79 -17.05
CA ILE A 375 2.14 -21.20 -17.82
C ILE A 375 3.15 -20.63 -16.84
N GLN A 376 4.33 -21.24 -16.79
CA GLN A 376 5.42 -20.71 -15.97
C GLN A 376 5.97 -19.44 -16.61
N PRO A 377 6.01 -18.29 -15.88
CA PRO A 377 6.53 -17.03 -16.41
C PRO A 377 7.98 -17.07 -16.83
N LEU A 378 8.76 -18.06 -16.39
CA LEU A 378 10.22 -18.16 -16.54
C LEU A 378 10.69 -19.21 -17.57
N GLY A 379 9.85 -19.62 -18.51
CA GLY A 379 10.33 -20.18 -19.78
C GLY A 379 11.19 -21.47 -19.78
N LEU A 380 11.21 -22.28 -18.73
CA LEU A 380 12.04 -23.49 -18.63
C LEU A 380 11.27 -24.81 -18.88
N GLY A 381 10.08 -24.75 -19.44
CA GLY A 381 9.30 -25.94 -19.77
C GLY A 381 8.72 -25.89 -21.17
N LYS A 382 9.34 -26.54 -22.13
CA LYS A 382 8.69 -26.89 -23.40
C LYS A 382 7.59 -27.93 -23.14
N GLY A 383 6.39 -27.45 -22.80
CA GLY A 383 5.21 -28.30 -22.65
C GLY A 383 3.98 -27.53 -23.16
N ASN A 384 3.52 -27.85 -24.33
CA ASN A 384 2.42 -27.22 -25.07
C ASN A 384 1.03 -27.57 -24.52
N ALA A 385 0.71 -27.25 -23.27
CA ALA A 385 -0.61 -27.58 -22.72
C ALA A 385 -1.29 -26.45 -21.94
N GLY A 386 -0.91 -25.21 -22.19
CA GLY A 386 -1.53 -24.03 -21.56
C GLY A 386 -2.22 -23.09 -22.57
N PRO A 387 -3.09 -22.17 -22.13
CA PRO A 387 -3.67 -21.15 -22.98
C PRO A 387 -2.56 -20.27 -23.57
N GLU A 388 -2.77 -19.79 -24.81
CA GLU A 388 -1.82 -18.89 -25.47
C GLU A 388 -1.83 -17.54 -24.77
N ILE A 389 -0.67 -17.07 -24.31
CA ILE A 389 -0.50 -15.76 -23.67
C ILE A 389 0.33 -14.86 -24.58
N THR A 390 -0.19 -13.67 -24.82
CA THR A 390 0.56 -12.62 -25.48
C THR A 390 1.29 -11.79 -24.44
N TRP A 391 2.61 -11.85 -24.45
CA TRP A 391 3.49 -11.13 -23.54
C TRP A 391 3.88 -9.76 -24.06
N ILE A 392 4.01 -8.82 -23.15
CA ILE A 392 4.64 -7.54 -23.43
C ILE A 392 6.15 -7.79 -23.53
N ASP A 393 6.79 -7.18 -24.51
CA ASP A 393 8.25 -7.27 -24.72
C ASP A 393 8.80 -8.71 -24.79
N CYS A 394 8.10 -9.57 -25.53
CA CYS A 394 8.57 -10.96 -25.78
C CYS A 394 8.88 -11.72 -24.48
N GLN A 395 8.06 -11.57 -23.45
CA GLN A 395 8.20 -12.18 -22.13
C GLN A 395 9.39 -11.68 -21.30
N ARG A 396 10.02 -10.57 -21.69
CA ARG A 396 11.05 -9.95 -20.86
C ARG A 396 10.46 -9.51 -19.52
N PRO A 397 11.09 -9.82 -18.39
CA PRO A 397 10.64 -9.35 -17.09
C PRO A 397 10.77 -7.82 -16.99
N ILE A 398 9.66 -7.13 -16.70
CA ILE A 398 9.58 -5.66 -16.65
C ILE A 398 8.91 -5.12 -15.40
N PHE A 399 8.29 -5.97 -14.59
CA PHE A 399 7.65 -5.57 -13.34
C PHE A 399 8.45 -6.07 -12.13
N THR A 400 8.90 -5.16 -11.28
CA THR A 400 9.65 -5.44 -10.08
C THR A 400 8.74 -5.36 -8.86
N VAL A 401 8.77 -6.38 -8.02
CA VAL A 401 8.01 -6.48 -6.78
C VAL A 401 8.84 -7.12 -5.68
N GLY A 402 8.79 -6.55 -4.48
CA GLY A 402 9.41 -7.11 -3.27
C GLY A 402 8.39 -7.83 -2.40
N PHE A 403 8.86 -8.77 -1.61
CA PHE A 403 8.05 -9.55 -0.67
C PHE A 403 8.76 -9.65 0.69
N GLN A 404 7.96 -9.70 1.75
CA GLN A 404 8.41 -10.02 3.10
C GLN A 404 7.36 -10.94 3.72
N LEU A 405 7.74 -12.17 4.02
CA LEU A 405 6.89 -13.13 4.71
C LEU A 405 7.17 -13.06 6.22
N ILE A 406 6.12 -12.96 7.01
CA ILE A 406 6.16 -13.10 8.47
C ILE A 406 5.14 -14.15 8.85
N SER A 407 5.63 -15.33 9.12
CA SER A 407 4.84 -16.49 9.52
C SER A 407 5.51 -17.19 10.68
N THR A 408 4.73 -17.51 11.71
CA THR A 408 5.17 -18.22 12.92
C THR A 408 4.96 -19.73 12.76
#